data_9f5d84b98216a5d945c62088c3bb69eb
#
_entry.id   9f5d84b98216a5d945c62088c3bb69eb
#
_cell.length_a   1.000
_cell.length_b   1.000
_cell.length_c   1.000
_cell.angle_alpha   90.00
_cell.angle_beta   90.00
_cell.angle_gamma   90.00
#
_symmetry.space_group_name_H-M   'P 1'
#
loop_
_entity.id
_entity.type
_entity.pdbx_description
1 polymer ?
#
loop_
_entity_poly.entity_id
_entity_poly.type
_entity_poly.pdbx_seq_one_letter_code
_entity_poly.pdbx_strand_id
1 'polypeptide(L)'
;MTLIINNHEIQQVLTMEDTIAALEQSYLQLAAGEAVCRPRIDIRIPTSDPARNYQWGTMEGGSTAGYFAIRMKSDIVYEAAYQGVVTQEKYCMRPGLYCGLILLTSIENGELLAFINDGHLQHMRVGADGGIGVKYLADKDAEVVGILGSGGMARAHMEAFTRVRKIEKLQVFSPTRENRERFGREMA
;
A
#
# COMPACT_ATOMS: atom_id res chain seq x y z
N MET A 1 -1.62 -21.05 17.81
CA MET A 1 -2.92 -20.29 17.88
C MET A 1 -2.90 -19.24 16.78
N THR A 2 -3.85 -19.28 15.84
CA THR A 2 -3.94 -18.33 14.74
C THR A 2 -4.51 -17.00 15.19
N LEU A 3 -3.85 -15.89 14.88
CA LEU A 3 -4.31 -14.52 15.18
C LEU A 3 -5.26 -14.00 14.12
N ILE A 4 -6.20 -13.16 14.51
CA ILE A 4 -7.02 -12.35 13.59
C ILE A 4 -6.74 -10.89 13.92
N ILE A 5 -6.08 -10.17 13.01
CA ILE A 5 -5.59 -8.82 13.24
C ILE A 5 -6.33 -7.85 12.32
N ASN A 6 -7.05 -6.91 12.90
CA ASN A 6 -7.81 -5.91 12.16
C ASN A 6 -6.99 -4.61 11.92
N ASN A 7 -7.51 -3.71 11.08
CA ASN A 7 -6.82 -2.46 10.74
C ASN A 7 -6.54 -1.55 11.94
N HIS A 8 -7.42 -1.57 12.96
CA HIS A 8 -7.24 -0.73 14.14
C HIS A 8 -6.08 -1.24 14.99
N GLU A 9 -5.95 -2.55 15.17
CA GLU A 9 -4.83 -3.16 15.87
C GLU A 9 -3.50 -2.91 15.14
N ILE A 10 -3.48 -2.98 13.80
CA ILE A 10 -2.29 -2.64 13.00
C ILE A 10 -1.89 -1.17 13.22
N GLN A 11 -2.85 -0.24 13.23
CA GLN A 11 -2.59 1.18 13.46
C GLN A 11 -1.95 1.47 14.82
N GLN A 12 -2.19 0.62 15.82
CA GLN A 12 -1.63 0.79 17.16
C GLN A 12 -0.19 0.30 17.29
N VAL A 13 0.25 -0.60 16.42
CA VAL A 13 1.54 -1.28 16.58
C VAL A 13 2.52 -1.03 15.44
N LEU A 14 2.04 -0.71 14.23
CA LEU A 14 2.90 -0.56 13.05
C LEU A 14 3.28 0.90 12.85
N THR A 15 4.58 1.19 12.90
CA THR A 15 5.13 2.51 12.59
C THR A 15 5.66 2.58 11.15
N MET A 16 5.83 3.80 10.62
CA MET A 16 6.41 3.99 9.29
C MET A 16 7.90 3.60 9.29
N GLU A 17 8.60 3.85 10.37
CA GLU A 17 10.00 3.48 10.55
C GLU A 17 10.19 1.95 10.48
N ASP A 18 9.37 1.20 11.20
CA ASP A 18 9.41 -0.27 11.18
C ASP A 18 9.07 -0.80 9.78
N THR A 19 8.11 -0.15 9.10
CA THR A 19 7.70 -0.54 7.75
C THR A 19 8.83 -0.31 6.74
N ILE A 20 9.52 0.84 6.81
CA ILE A 20 10.68 1.14 5.97
C ILE A 20 11.79 0.11 6.22
N ALA A 21 12.13 -0.15 7.48
CA ALA A 21 13.18 -1.09 7.85
C ALA A 21 12.87 -2.53 7.37
N ALA A 22 11.63 -2.99 7.54
CA ALA A 22 11.20 -4.31 7.10
C ALA A 22 11.24 -4.46 5.58
N LEU A 23 10.85 -3.42 4.82
CA LEU A 23 10.93 -3.45 3.36
C LEU A 23 12.37 -3.40 2.86
N GLU A 24 13.24 -2.57 3.44
CA GLU A 24 14.67 -2.56 3.10
C GLU A 24 15.29 -3.94 3.28
N GLN A 25 15.03 -4.59 4.43
CA GLN A 25 15.50 -5.93 4.68
C GLN A 25 14.94 -6.94 3.67
N SER A 26 13.66 -6.83 3.31
CA SER A 26 13.04 -7.70 2.32
C SER A 26 13.66 -7.56 0.93
N TYR A 27 14.01 -6.34 0.51
CA TYR A 27 14.72 -6.12 -0.75
C TYR A 27 16.14 -6.68 -0.74
N LEU A 28 16.85 -6.57 0.37
CA LEU A 28 18.19 -7.17 0.52
C LEU A 28 18.11 -8.70 0.45
N GLN A 29 17.15 -9.31 1.13
CA GLN A 29 16.91 -10.75 1.06
C GLN A 29 16.54 -11.21 -0.35
N LEU A 30 15.69 -10.45 -1.05
CA LEU A 30 15.34 -10.76 -2.44
C LEU A 30 16.56 -10.72 -3.36
N ALA A 31 17.43 -9.71 -3.21
CA ALA A 31 18.67 -9.58 -3.97
C ALA A 31 19.69 -10.68 -3.65
N ALA A 32 19.72 -11.16 -2.41
CA ALA A 32 20.55 -12.26 -1.96
C ALA A 32 20.03 -13.65 -2.35
N GLY A 33 18.82 -13.77 -2.91
CA GLY A 33 18.17 -15.05 -3.19
C GLY A 33 17.58 -15.74 -1.93
N GLU A 34 17.48 -15.03 -0.84
CA GLU A 34 16.91 -15.48 0.45
C GLU A 34 15.40 -15.26 0.56
N ALA A 35 14.81 -14.55 -0.41
CA ALA A 35 13.39 -14.33 -0.53
C ALA A 35 12.90 -14.66 -1.93
N VAL A 36 11.64 -15.04 -2.03
CA VAL A 36 10.96 -15.32 -3.29
C VAL A 36 9.61 -14.64 -3.31
N CYS A 37 9.20 -14.18 -4.50
CA CYS A 37 7.86 -13.68 -4.71
C CYS A 37 7.34 -14.12 -6.09
N ARG A 38 6.02 -14.22 -6.20
CA ARG A 38 5.35 -14.51 -7.47
C ARG A 38 4.76 -13.22 -8.03
N PRO A 39 4.80 -13.00 -9.35
CA PRO A 39 4.05 -11.92 -9.97
C PRO A 39 2.57 -12.00 -9.62
N ARG A 40 1.93 -10.84 -9.51
CA ARG A 40 0.50 -10.72 -9.21
C ARG A 40 -0.32 -11.46 -10.27
N ILE A 41 -1.32 -12.20 -9.81
CA ILE A 41 -2.34 -12.81 -10.64
C ILE A 41 -3.67 -12.11 -10.38
N ASP A 42 -4.32 -11.67 -11.46
CA ASP A 42 -5.67 -11.08 -11.41
C ASP A 42 -6.63 -11.96 -12.23
N ILE A 43 -7.78 -12.27 -11.66
CA ILE A 43 -8.88 -12.97 -12.30
C ILE A 43 -10.06 -12.02 -12.37
N ARG A 44 -10.66 -11.84 -13.55
CA ARG A 44 -11.82 -10.97 -13.75
C ARG A 44 -13.05 -11.78 -14.12
N ILE A 45 -14.18 -11.40 -13.53
CA ILE A 45 -15.49 -12.02 -13.77
C ILE A 45 -16.48 -10.86 -14.04
N PRO A 46 -17.25 -10.90 -15.14
CA PRO A 46 -18.32 -9.93 -15.36
C PRO A 46 -19.33 -9.97 -14.24
N THR A 47 -19.82 -8.78 -13.83
CA THR A 47 -20.93 -8.69 -12.87
C THR A 47 -22.26 -8.58 -13.62
N SER A 48 -23.37 -8.50 -12.88
CA SER A 48 -24.69 -8.23 -13.45
C SER A 48 -24.79 -6.81 -14.06
N ASP A 49 -23.93 -5.88 -13.67
CA ASP A 49 -23.78 -4.57 -14.28
C ASP A 49 -22.69 -4.66 -15.37
N PRO A 50 -23.01 -4.47 -16.67
CA PRO A 50 -22.06 -4.59 -17.76
C PRO A 50 -20.92 -3.55 -17.71
N ALA A 51 -21.08 -2.45 -16.95
CA ALA A 51 -20.05 -1.44 -16.74
C ALA A 51 -19.03 -1.83 -15.66
N ARG A 52 -19.19 -2.98 -14.99
CA ARG A 52 -18.39 -3.40 -13.84
C ARG A 52 -17.89 -4.83 -13.97
N ASN A 53 -16.70 -5.06 -13.45
CA ASN A 53 -16.15 -6.40 -13.31
C ASN A 53 -15.75 -6.64 -11.86
N TYR A 54 -15.97 -7.84 -11.37
CA TYR A 54 -15.33 -8.33 -10.17
C TYR A 54 -13.88 -8.69 -10.50
N GLN A 55 -12.94 -8.26 -9.67
CA GLN A 55 -11.54 -8.64 -9.81
C GLN A 55 -11.02 -9.24 -8.50
N TRP A 56 -10.60 -10.49 -8.58
CA TRP A 56 -9.82 -11.15 -7.55
C TRP A 56 -8.35 -11.05 -7.90
N GLY A 57 -7.49 -10.72 -6.93
CA GLY A 57 -6.05 -10.66 -7.14
C GLY A 57 -5.27 -11.24 -5.96
N THR A 58 -4.20 -11.97 -6.26
CA THR A 58 -3.28 -12.49 -5.25
C THR A 58 -1.85 -12.09 -5.54
N MET A 59 -1.07 -11.94 -4.48
CA MET A 59 0.38 -11.75 -4.49
C MET A 59 0.95 -12.57 -3.35
N GLU A 60 1.97 -13.37 -3.63
CA GLU A 60 2.57 -14.27 -2.65
C GLU A 60 4.09 -14.07 -2.60
N GLY A 61 4.63 -14.27 -1.41
CA GLY A 61 6.07 -14.26 -1.19
C GLY A 61 6.45 -14.72 0.20
N GLY A 62 7.69 -15.10 0.33
CA GLY A 62 8.26 -15.54 1.61
C GLY A 62 9.77 -15.38 1.61
N SER A 63 10.37 -15.46 2.79
CA SER A 63 11.81 -15.34 2.95
C SER A 63 12.33 -16.23 4.08
N THR A 64 13.65 -16.39 4.11
CA THR A 64 14.38 -17.10 5.18
C THR A 64 14.21 -16.44 6.56
N ALA A 65 13.53 -15.28 6.64
CA ALA A 65 13.12 -14.69 7.92
C ALA A 65 12.04 -15.51 8.65
N GLY A 66 11.56 -16.61 8.09
CA GLY A 66 10.66 -17.54 8.74
C GLY A 66 9.20 -17.44 8.31
N TYR A 67 8.86 -16.60 7.33
CA TYR A 67 7.48 -16.30 6.98
C TYR A 67 7.19 -16.45 5.50
N PHE A 68 5.98 -16.92 5.19
CA PHE A 68 5.36 -16.85 3.86
C PHE A 68 3.99 -16.17 3.97
N ALA A 69 3.70 -15.27 3.05
CA ALA A 69 2.45 -14.52 3.06
C ALA A 69 1.72 -14.60 1.71
N ILE A 70 0.39 -14.72 1.77
CA ILE A 70 -0.50 -14.57 0.62
C ILE A 70 -1.36 -13.34 0.88
N ARG A 71 -1.22 -12.34 0.03
CA ARG A 71 -2.10 -11.17 0.03
C ARG A 71 -3.20 -11.37 -1.00
N MET A 72 -4.44 -11.27 -0.56
CA MET A 72 -5.64 -11.42 -1.38
C MET A 72 -6.39 -10.10 -1.47
N LYS A 73 -6.92 -9.79 -2.65
CA LYS A 73 -7.76 -8.61 -2.92
C LYS A 73 -9.06 -9.02 -3.59
N SER A 74 -10.13 -8.33 -3.23
CA SER A 74 -11.46 -8.50 -3.76
C SER A 74 -11.99 -7.12 -4.15
N ASP A 75 -11.98 -6.80 -5.42
CA ASP A 75 -12.29 -5.45 -5.92
C ASP A 75 -13.45 -5.51 -6.94
N ILE A 76 -14.29 -4.48 -6.99
CA ILE A 76 -15.12 -4.14 -8.14
C ILE A 76 -14.38 -3.09 -8.96
N VAL A 77 -14.18 -3.36 -10.24
CA VAL A 77 -13.43 -2.51 -11.17
C VAL A 77 -14.38 -1.93 -12.21
N TYR A 78 -14.25 -0.63 -12.48
CA TYR A 78 -15.05 0.09 -13.47
C TYR A 78 -14.26 1.25 -14.06
N GLU A 79 -14.74 1.79 -15.17
CA GLU A 79 -14.16 3.00 -15.78
C GLU A 79 -14.92 4.24 -15.27
N ALA A 80 -14.17 5.28 -14.95
CA ALA A 80 -14.67 6.61 -14.61
C ALA A 80 -14.00 7.68 -15.46
N ALA A 81 -14.75 8.70 -15.86
CA ALA A 81 -14.22 9.83 -16.62
C ALA A 81 -14.09 11.06 -15.72
N TYR A 82 -12.88 11.64 -15.68
CA TYR A 82 -12.59 12.88 -14.98
C TYR A 82 -12.03 13.90 -15.98
N GLN A 83 -12.76 14.96 -16.23
CA GLN A 83 -12.35 16.04 -17.15
C GLN A 83 -11.89 15.53 -18.53
N GLY A 84 -12.60 14.52 -19.06
CA GLY A 84 -12.29 13.92 -20.36
C GLY A 84 -11.19 12.84 -20.36
N VAL A 85 -10.60 12.55 -19.21
CA VAL A 85 -9.66 11.44 -19.05
C VAL A 85 -10.37 10.24 -18.44
N VAL A 86 -10.33 9.10 -19.11
CA VAL A 86 -10.88 7.83 -18.60
C VAL A 86 -9.84 7.15 -17.72
N THR A 87 -10.24 6.82 -16.52
CA THR A 87 -9.41 6.10 -15.54
C THR A 87 -10.10 4.82 -15.11
N GLN A 88 -9.32 3.81 -14.77
CA GLN A 88 -9.84 2.59 -14.15
C GLN A 88 -9.89 2.79 -12.64
N GLU A 89 -11.10 2.77 -12.10
CA GLU A 89 -11.37 2.88 -10.67
C GLU A 89 -11.72 1.52 -10.06
N LYS A 90 -11.59 1.42 -8.75
CA LYS A 90 -11.94 0.21 -8.03
C LYS A 90 -12.39 0.50 -6.60
N TYR A 91 -13.16 -0.42 -6.05
CA TYR A 91 -13.61 -0.39 -4.65
C TYR A 91 -13.96 -1.80 -4.16
N CYS A 92 -14.08 -1.97 -2.85
CA CYS A 92 -14.67 -3.14 -2.21
C CYS A 92 -15.91 -2.72 -1.44
N MET A 93 -17.04 -3.39 -1.62
CA MET A 93 -18.36 -3.10 -1.06
C MET A 93 -18.96 -1.77 -1.53
N ARG A 94 -18.25 -0.66 -1.44
CA ARG A 94 -18.69 0.69 -1.85
C ARG A 94 -17.50 1.55 -2.27
N PRO A 95 -17.71 2.57 -3.13
CA PRO A 95 -16.66 3.50 -3.52
C PRO A 95 -15.93 4.10 -2.31
N GLY A 96 -14.60 4.20 -2.42
CA GLY A 96 -13.73 4.71 -1.36
C GLY A 96 -13.31 3.68 -0.30
N LEU A 97 -13.89 2.48 -0.30
CA LEU A 97 -13.48 1.40 0.57
C LEU A 97 -12.63 0.38 -0.21
N TYR A 98 -11.55 -0.07 0.40
CA TYR A 98 -10.67 -1.08 -0.16
C TYR A 98 -10.53 -2.23 0.82
N CYS A 99 -10.75 -3.45 0.34
CA CYS A 99 -10.64 -4.67 1.12
C CYS A 99 -9.43 -5.48 0.65
N GLY A 100 -8.74 -6.06 1.59
CA GLY A 100 -7.68 -7.02 1.35
C GLY A 100 -7.45 -7.81 2.62
N LEU A 101 -6.98 -9.03 2.43
CA LEU A 101 -6.65 -9.95 3.50
C LEU A 101 -5.27 -10.53 3.24
N ILE A 102 -4.47 -10.65 4.29
CA ILE A 102 -3.19 -11.33 4.25
C ILE A 102 -3.29 -12.58 5.12
N LEU A 103 -2.86 -13.68 4.54
CA LEU A 103 -2.68 -14.96 5.20
C LEU A 103 -1.18 -15.11 5.46
N LEU A 104 -0.79 -15.25 6.72
CA LEU A 104 0.61 -15.37 7.15
C LEU A 104 0.85 -16.77 7.69
N THR A 105 1.87 -17.44 7.17
CA THR A 105 2.28 -18.78 7.61
C THR A 105 3.75 -18.83 8.02
N SER A 106 4.10 -19.78 8.89
CA SER A 106 5.47 -20.11 9.19
C SER A 106 6.05 -21.03 8.10
N ILE A 107 7.26 -20.76 7.62
CA ILE A 107 7.96 -21.68 6.72
C ILE A 107 8.65 -22.82 7.46
N GLU A 108 8.78 -22.77 8.80
CA GLU A 108 9.42 -23.79 9.60
C GLU A 108 8.54 -25.05 9.77
N ASN A 109 7.23 -24.86 9.87
CA ASN A 109 6.31 -25.96 10.17
C ASN A 109 4.97 -25.89 9.41
N GLY A 110 4.77 -24.85 8.55
CA GLY A 110 3.53 -24.65 7.78
C GLY A 110 2.35 -24.12 8.63
N GLU A 111 2.56 -23.75 9.90
CA GLU A 111 1.49 -23.24 10.77
C GLU A 111 0.91 -21.94 10.22
N LEU A 112 -0.43 -21.84 10.20
CA LEU A 112 -1.12 -20.61 9.93
C LEU A 112 -1.03 -19.69 11.17
N LEU A 113 -0.26 -18.62 11.04
CA LEU A 113 0.05 -17.69 12.14
C LEU A 113 -1.02 -16.62 12.28
N ALA A 114 -1.46 -16.01 11.16
CA ALA A 114 -2.42 -14.92 11.23
C ALA A 114 -3.26 -14.75 9.96
N PHE A 115 -4.46 -14.19 10.16
CA PHE A 115 -5.24 -13.45 9.17
C PHE A 115 -5.17 -11.97 9.49
N ILE A 116 -4.72 -11.15 8.52
CA ILE A 116 -4.45 -9.73 8.75
C ILE A 116 -5.25 -8.89 7.75
N ASN A 117 -5.98 -7.87 8.21
CA ASN A 117 -6.59 -6.89 7.32
C ASN A 117 -5.51 -6.04 6.63
N ASP A 118 -5.65 -5.89 5.31
CA ASP A 118 -4.64 -5.21 4.47
C ASP A 118 -4.84 -3.69 4.32
N GLY A 119 -5.94 -3.12 4.83
CA GLY A 119 -6.31 -1.72 4.56
C GLY A 119 -5.26 -0.70 5.00
N HIS A 120 -4.91 -0.68 6.28
CA HIS A 120 -3.89 0.22 6.82
C HIS A 120 -2.48 -0.22 6.40
N LEU A 121 -2.18 -1.51 6.53
CA LEU A 121 -0.88 -2.06 6.16
C LEU A 121 -0.52 -1.78 4.69
N GLN A 122 -1.51 -1.81 3.78
CA GLN A 122 -1.29 -1.45 2.38
C GLN A 122 -0.82 0.01 2.22
N HIS A 123 -1.40 0.96 2.96
CA HIS A 123 -0.98 2.35 2.91
C HIS A 123 0.46 2.50 3.42
N MET A 124 0.75 1.89 4.56
CA MET A 124 2.07 1.93 5.18
C MET A 124 3.15 1.38 4.25
N ARG A 125 2.97 0.16 3.72
CA ARG A 125 3.97 -0.46 2.84
C ARG A 125 4.19 0.30 1.53
N VAL A 126 3.13 0.87 0.92
CA VAL A 126 3.28 1.64 -0.33
C VAL A 126 3.96 2.99 -0.07
N GLY A 127 3.60 3.65 1.04
CA GLY A 127 4.29 4.86 1.49
C GLY A 127 5.77 4.61 1.78
N ALA A 128 6.07 3.57 2.53
CA ALA A 128 7.44 3.16 2.88
C ALA A 128 8.29 2.81 1.66
N ASP A 129 7.70 2.12 0.67
CA ASP A 129 8.35 1.82 -0.60
C ASP A 129 8.76 3.10 -1.35
N GLY A 130 7.84 4.08 -1.43
CA GLY A 130 8.15 5.43 -1.93
C GLY A 130 9.23 6.14 -1.10
N GLY A 131 9.20 5.99 0.22
CA GLY A 131 10.21 6.51 1.14
C GLY A 131 11.60 5.92 0.88
N ILE A 132 11.71 4.63 0.64
CA ILE A 132 12.94 3.95 0.25
C ILE A 132 13.47 4.52 -1.07
N GLY A 133 12.59 4.71 -2.07
CA GLY A 133 12.95 5.37 -3.32
C GLY A 133 13.55 6.76 -3.10
N VAL A 134 12.91 7.59 -2.28
CA VAL A 134 13.44 8.92 -1.91
C VAL A 134 14.76 8.81 -1.15
N LYS A 135 14.89 7.87 -0.21
CA LYS A 135 16.11 7.67 0.58
C LYS A 135 17.34 7.41 -0.27
N TYR A 136 17.20 6.61 -1.32
CA TYR A 136 18.33 6.15 -2.11
C TYR A 136 18.52 6.88 -3.45
N LEU A 137 17.45 7.48 -4.01
CA LEU A 137 17.47 8.03 -5.36
C LEU A 137 17.33 9.57 -5.41
N ALA A 138 16.71 10.19 -4.38
CA ALA A 138 16.62 11.65 -4.35
C ALA A 138 17.87 12.30 -3.77
N ASP A 139 18.11 13.55 -4.15
CA ASP A 139 19.20 14.35 -3.57
C ASP A 139 19.09 14.35 -2.04
N LYS A 140 20.27 14.30 -1.38
CA LYS A 140 20.34 14.23 0.08
C LYS A 140 19.75 15.48 0.75
N ASP A 141 19.86 16.61 0.06
CA ASP A 141 19.39 17.93 0.50
C ASP A 141 18.01 18.29 -0.09
N ALA A 142 17.26 17.30 -0.57
CA ALA A 142 15.90 17.51 -1.08
C ALA A 142 14.95 17.90 0.07
N GLU A 143 14.45 19.14 0.06
CA GLU A 143 13.57 19.71 1.07
C GLU A 143 12.16 20.00 0.54
N VAL A 144 11.97 19.92 -0.79
CA VAL A 144 10.69 20.26 -1.44
C VAL A 144 10.09 19.01 -2.07
N VAL A 145 8.83 18.72 -1.73
CA VAL A 145 8.07 17.60 -2.29
C VAL A 145 6.91 18.11 -3.13
N GLY A 146 6.78 17.58 -4.36
CA GLY A 146 5.60 17.71 -5.20
C GLY A 146 4.75 16.44 -5.16
N ILE A 147 3.47 16.55 -4.81
CA ILE A 147 2.54 15.41 -4.79
C ILE A 147 1.36 15.65 -5.73
N LEU A 148 1.08 14.64 -6.57
CA LEU A 148 -0.11 14.57 -7.40
C LEU A 148 -1.13 13.64 -6.74
N GLY A 149 -2.25 14.22 -6.27
CA GLY A 149 -3.28 13.54 -5.49
C GLY A 149 -3.26 13.96 -4.02
N SER A 150 -4.39 13.74 -3.33
CA SER A 150 -4.61 14.12 -1.92
C SER A 150 -5.35 13.03 -1.14
N GLY A 151 -5.25 11.78 -1.58
CA GLY A 151 -5.88 10.61 -0.97
C GLY A 151 -5.04 9.97 0.14
N GLY A 152 -5.45 8.81 0.61
CA GLY A 152 -4.76 8.05 1.66
C GLY A 152 -3.33 7.68 1.29
N MET A 153 -3.06 7.33 0.03
CA MET A 153 -1.71 7.03 -0.44
C MET A 153 -0.79 8.24 -0.39
N ALA A 154 -1.28 9.44 -0.72
CA ALA A 154 -0.49 10.67 -0.62
C ALA A 154 -0.05 10.94 0.83
N ARG A 155 -0.92 10.66 1.81
CA ARG A 155 -0.59 10.77 3.25
C ARG A 155 0.51 9.82 3.66
N ALA A 156 0.39 8.54 3.29
CA ALA A 156 1.40 7.54 3.61
C ALA A 156 2.76 7.85 2.97
N HIS A 157 2.78 8.37 1.73
CA HIS A 157 4.02 8.82 1.10
C HIS A 157 4.64 10.02 1.84
N MET A 158 3.83 11.02 2.21
CA MET A 158 4.34 12.16 2.96
C MET A 158 4.92 11.74 4.31
N GLU A 159 4.22 10.88 5.03
CA GLU A 159 4.73 10.29 6.27
C GLU A 159 6.09 9.62 6.07
N ALA A 160 6.22 8.78 5.04
CA ALA A 160 7.48 8.10 4.74
C ALA A 160 8.59 9.08 4.32
N PHE A 161 8.27 10.10 3.52
CA PHE A 161 9.26 11.08 3.04
C PHE A 161 9.83 11.89 4.19
N THR A 162 9.01 12.29 5.16
CA THR A 162 9.47 13.02 6.36
C THR A 162 10.34 12.17 7.30
N ARG A 163 10.29 10.82 7.19
CA ARG A 163 11.19 9.91 7.93
C ARG A 163 12.57 9.77 7.30
N VAL A 164 12.69 10.07 6.01
CA VAL A 164 13.94 9.86 5.27
C VAL A 164 14.61 11.15 4.78
N ARG A 165 13.88 12.28 4.79
CA ARG A 165 14.37 13.62 4.41
C ARG A 165 13.75 14.68 5.31
N LYS A 166 14.49 15.79 5.47
CA LYS A 166 13.97 17.01 6.12
C LYS A 166 13.12 17.79 5.11
N ILE A 167 11.83 17.50 5.05
CA ILE A 167 10.93 18.18 4.12
C ILE A 167 10.47 19.51 4.74
N GLU A 168 10.72 20.62 4.06
CA GLU A 168 10.34 21.97 4.48
C GLU A 168 9.14 22.50 3.68
N LYS A 169 8.90 21.98 2.47
CA LYS A 169 7.85 22.49 1.60
C LYS A 169 7.12 21.37 0.88
N LEU A 170 5.79 21.41 0.96
CA LEU A 170 4.90 20.55 0.19
C LEU A 170 4.16 21.36 -0.88
N GLN A 171 4.22 20.88 -2.13
CA GLN A 171 3.41 21.36 -3.24
C GLN A 171 2.43 20.24 -3.61
N VAL A 172 1.13 20.48 -3.50
CA VAL A 172 0.12 19.48 -3.77
C VAL A 172 -0.81 19.92 -4.91
N PHE A 173 -1.05 19.01 -5.83
CA PHE A 173 -2.10 19.13 -6.83
C PHE A 173 -3.14 18.03 -6.66
N SER A 174 -4.42 18.42 -6.70
CA SER A 174 -5.56 17.52 -6.77
C SER A 174 -6.69 18.26 -7.49
N PRO A 175 -7.48 17.61 -8.35
CA PRO A 175 -8.57 18.26 -9.10
C PRO A 175 -9.54 19.01 -8.19
N THR A 176 -9.89 18.44 -7.04
CA THR A 176 -10.80 19.04 -6.07
C THR A 176 -10.04 19.99 -5.14
N ARG A 177 -10.35 21.29 -5.21
CA ARG A 177 -9.70 22.34 -4.41
C ARG A 177 -9.78 22.06 -2.90
N GLU A 178 -10.96 21.74 -2.40
CA GLU A 178 -11.16 21.43 -0.98
C GLU A 178 -10.29 20.27 -0.47
N ASN A 179 -10.14 19.21 -1.30
CA ASN A 179 -9.34 18.06 -0.92
C ASN A 179 -7.85 18.41 -0.83
N ARG A 180 -7.31 19.19 -1.77
CA ARG A 180 -5.89 19.59 -1.73
C ARG A 180 -5.61 20.59 -0.61
N GLU A 181 -6.53 21.54 -0.32
CA GLU A 181 -6.38 22.47 0.79
C GLU A 181 -6.46 21.77 2.15
N ARG A 182 -7.39 20.82 2.30
CA ARG A 182 -7.46 19.96 3.49
C ARG A 182 -6.18 19.16 3.67
N PHE A 183 -5.71 18.48 2.63
CA PHE A 183 -4.47 17.72 2.66
C PHE A 183 -3.27 18.60 3.04
N GLY A 184 -3.15 19.81 2.47
CA GLY A 184 -2.09 20.75 2.83
C GLY A 184 -2.12 21.14 4.31
N ARG A 185 -3.30 21.37 4.89
CA ARG A 185 -3.44 21.66 6.33
C ARG A 185 -3.14 20.46 7.23
N GLU A 186 -3.46 19.24 6.78
CA GLU A 186 -3.18 18.01 7.54
C GLU A 186 -1.69 17.65 7.56
N MET A 187 -0.94 18.08 6.55
CA MET A 187 0.49 17.75 6.40
C MET A 187 1.43 18.89 6.86
N ALA A 188 0.90 20.06 7.23
CA ALA A 188 1.67 21.18 7.76
C ALA A 188 1.98 21.00 9.24
#